data_88bfa35cef135bae2483861a6584161c
#
_entry.id   88bfa35cef135bae2483861a6584161c
#
_cell.length_a   1.000
_cell.length_b   1.000
_cell.length_c   1.000
_cell.angle_alpha   90.00
_cell.angle_beta   90.00
_cell.angle_gamma   90.00
#
_symmetry.space_group_name_H-M   'P 1'
#
loop_
_entity.id
_entity.type
_entity.pdbx_description
1 polymer ?
#
loop_
_entity_poly.entity_id
_entity_poly.type
_entity_poly.pdbx_seq_one_letter_code
_entity_poly.pdbx_strand_id
1 'polypeptide(L)'
;MHMQQSFERPQLPLFDAFLGRTSEEPLVATNHIPRGEDDQTFSELALRGAAGHCLHLLAPILRELSQNQDARWLTLVAPPASLTQSWLRDAGLNRERILLLQPRQGQSALELAEEALKLGRSHTVVSWLHPVEDSTRQRLAHAANLGSAQSLNISLG
;
A
#
# COMPACT_ATOMS: atom_id res chain seq x y z
N MET A 1 -8.38 35.65 -8.07
CA MET A 1 -8.32 35.31 -7.09
C MET A 1 -8.86 34.03 -6.79
N HIS A 2 -9.95 33.87 -6.86
CA HIS A 2 -10.42 32.64 -6.48
C HIS A 2 -9.89 31.52 -7.27
N MET A 3 -9.15 31.74 -8.25
CA MET A 3 -8.65 30.67 -8.93
C MET A 3 -7.61 29.97 -8.17
N GLN A 4 -7.07 30.52 -7.16
CA GLN A 4 -6.16 29.79 -6.40
C GLN A 4 -6.70 28.58 -5.86
N GLN A 5 -7.94 28.54 -5.55
CA GLN A 5 -8.48 27.39 -5.00
C GLN A 5 -8.37 26.27 -5.93
N SER A 6 -8.46 26.51 -7.18
CA SER A 6 -8.42 25.42 -8.08
C SER A 6 -7.05 24.82 -8.15
N PHE A 7 -6.04 25.52 -7.72
CA PHE A 7 -4.77 24.92 -7.73
C PHE A 7 -4.65 23.83 -6.74
N GLU A 8 -5.23 24.00 -5.62
CA GLU A 8 -5.10 23.04 -4.63
C GLU A 8 -5.85 21.83 -4.90
N ARG A 9 -6.95 21.98 -5.61
CA ARG A 9 -7.76 20.88 -5.82
C ARG A 9 -7.13 19.82 -6.60
N PRO A 10 -6.33 20.06 -7.62
CA PRO A 10 -5.82 19.00 -8.46
C PRO A 10 -5.00 17.99 -7.74
N GLN A 11 -4.52 18.31 -6.57
CA GLN A 11 -3.75 17.36 -5.88
C GLN A 11 -4.56 16.43 -5.08
N LEU A 12 -5.74 16.86 -4.70
CA LEU A 12 -6.59 16.08 -3.85
C LEU A 12 -7.71 15.36 -4.52
N PRO A 13 -8.07 15.67 -5.73
CA PRO A 13 -9.35 15.18 -6.24
C PRO A 13 -9.48 13.68 -6.22
N LEU A 14 -8.40 12.97 -6.40
CA LEU A 14 -8.52 11.53 -6.42
C LEU A 14 -8.88 11.01 -5.05
N PHE A 15 -8.18 11.45 -4.04
CA PHE A 15 -8.50 11.03 -2.71
C PHE A 15 -9.79 11.59 -2.22
N ASP A 16 -10.06 12.84 -2.50
CA ASP A 16 -11.30 13.44 -2.05
C ASP A 16 -12.48 12.75 -2.66
N ALA A 17 -12.43 12.43 -3.92
CA ALA A 17 -13.53 11.75 -4.55
C ALA A 17 -13.72 10.37 -3.98
N PHE A 18 -12.62 9.68 -3.72
CA PHE A 18 -12.69 8.35 -3.18
C PHE A 18 -13.27 8.38 -1.78
N LEU A 19 -12.76 9.26 -0.94
CA LEU A 19 -13.26 9.36 0.41
C LEU A 19 -14.67 9.90 0.46
N GLY A 20 -15.02 10.79 -0.44
CA GLY A 20 -16.36 11.33 -0.47
C GLY A 20 -17.38 10.29 -0.84
N ARG A 21 -17.02 9.35 -1.68
CA ARG A 21 -17.96 8.34 -2.02
C ARG A 21 -18.25 7.44 -0.86
N THR A 22 -17.28 7.28 0.04
CA THR A 22 -17.47 6.41 1.16
C THR A 22 -17.77 7.18 2.41
N SER A 23 -18.22 8.40 2.29
CA SER A 23 -18.41 9.21 3.49
C SER A 23 -19.40 8.61 4.42
N GLU A 24 -20.44 7.99 3.94
CA GLU A 24 -21.39 7.41 4.83
C GLU A 24 -20.92 6.06 5.28
N GLU A 25 -19.89 5.52 4.70
CA GLU A 25 -19.33 4.28 5.12
C GLU A 25 -17.86 4.46 5.27
N PRO A 26 -17.42 4.98 6.37
CA PRO A 26 -16.01 5.31 6.51
C PRO A 26 -15.18 4.07 6.72
N LEU A 27 -14.96 3.32 5.67
CA LEU A 27 -14.22 2.09 5.76
C LEU A 27 -12.75 2.25 5.50
N VAL A 28 -12.33 3.39 5.01
CA VAL A 28 -10.93 3.61 4.68
C VAL A 28 -10.43 4.77 5.49
N ALA A 29 -9.33 4.57 6.17
CA ALA A 29 -8.68 5.63 6.90
C ALA A 29 -7.20 5.57 6.60
N THR A 30 -6.64 6.69 6.22
CA THR A 30 -5.23 6.77 5.91
C THR A 30 -4.51 7.45 7.05
N ASN A 31 -3.55 6.74 7.60
CA ASN A 31 -2.74 7.30 8.64
C ASN A 31 -1.45 7.71 8.05
N HIS A 32 -1.39 8.89 7.56
CA HIS A 32 -0.17 9.37 6.95
C HIS A 32 0.14 10.73 7.52
N ILE A 33 1.13 10.80 8.35
CA ILE A 33 1.51 12.05 8.98
C ILE A 33 2.91 12.37 8.55
N PRO A 34 3.08 13.33 7.67
CA PRO A 34 4.42 13.64 7.16
C PRO A 34 5.28 14.24 8.26
N ARG A 35 6.44 13.71 8.39
CA ARG A 35 7.39 14.25 9.34
C ARG A 35 8.74 14.43 8.76
N GLY A 36 8.91 14.24 7.51
CA GLY A 36 10.19 14.35 6.88
C GLY A 36 10.23 13.43 5.70
N GLU A 37 11.40 13.23 5.17
CA GLU A 37 11.50 12.45 3.96
C GLU A 37 11.21 11.01 4.19
N ASP A 38 11.55 10.50 5.36
CA ASP A 38 11.31 9.10 5.63
C ASP A 38 9.84 8.79 5.64
N ASP A 39 9.04 9.73 6.09
CA ASP A 39 7.61 9.47 6.16
C ASP A 39 6.96 9.43 4.81
N GLN A 40 7.60 9.94 3.80
CA GLN A 40 7.04 9.90 2.46
C GLN A 40 7.19 8.54 1.81
N THR A 41 8.07 7.71 2.34
CA THR A 41 8.27 6.38 1.78
C THR A 41 7.47 5.32 2.52
N PHE A 42 6.75 5.68 3.55
CA PHE A 42 5.94 4.74 4.30
C PHE A 42 4.54 5.29 4.47
N SER A 43 3.55 4.46 4.18
CA SER A 43 2.14 4.82 4.34
C SER A 43 1.40 3.66 4.97
N GLU A 44 0.32 3.99 5.64
CA GLU A 44 -0.56 3.00 6.23
C GLU A 44 -1.97 3.21 5.72
N LEU A 45 -2.66 2.12 5.50
CA LEU A 45 -4.04 2.16 5.05
C LEU A 45 -4.83 1.18 5.90
N ALA A 46 -5.88 1.65 6.53
CA ALA A 46 -6.73 0.80 7.34
C ALA A 46 -8.05 0.61 6.63
N LEU A 47 -8.42 -0.64 6.43
CA LEU A 47 -9.69 -0.99 5.83
C LEU A 47 -10.53 -1.72 6.86
N ARG A 48 -11.76 -1.29 7.01
CA ARG A 48 -12.65 -1.86 8.01
C ARG A 48 -13.89 -2.38 7.33
N GLY A 49 -14.50 -3.36 7.95
CA GLY A 49 -15.72 -3.95 7.44
C GLY A 49 -15.55 -5.41 7.17
N ALA A 50 -16.50 -6.00 6.48
CA ALA A 50 -16.45 -7.41 6.15
C ALA A 50 -15.27 -7.66 5.21
N ALA A 51 -14.70 -8.86 5.30
CA ALA A 51 -13.52 -9.19 4.54
C ALA A 51 -13.73 -9.01 3.04
N GLY A 52 -14.87 -9.43 2.52
CA GLY A 52 -15.12 -9.27 1.10
C GLY A 52 -15.19 -7.82 0.67
N HIS A 53 -15.73 -6.98 1.55
CA HIS A 53 -15.81 -5.56 1.25
C HIS A 53 -14.42 -4.92 1.24
N CYS A 54 -13.57 -5.34 2.16
CA CYS A 54 -12.20 -4.84 2.19
C CYS A 54 -11.46 -5.21 0.91
N LEU A 55 -11.68 -6.40 0.40
CA LEU A 55 -11.07 -6.79 -0.86
C LEU A 55 -11.57 -5.94 -2.02
N HIS A 56 -12.85 -5.59 -1.98
CA HIS A 56 -13.38 -4.70 -3.00
C HIS A 56 -12.69 -3.35 -2.99
N LEU A 57 -12.43 -2.82 -1.81
CA LEU A 57 -11.76 -1.53 -1.69
C LEU A 57 -10.30 -1.63 -2.07
N LEU A 58 -9.70 -2.77 -1.83
CA LEU A 58 -8.30 -2.96 -2.09
C LEU A 58 -7.99 -3.11 -3.57
N ALA A 59 -8.92 -3.67 -4.33
CA ALA A 59 -8.68 -3.97 -5.74
C ALA A 59 -8.25 -2.74 -6.55
N PRO A 60 -8.97 -1.60 -6.48
CA PRO A 60 -8.54 -0.45 -7.28
C PRO A 60 -7.20 0.10 -6.84
N ILE A 61 -6.88 0.00 -5.56
CA ILE A 61 -5.60 0.49 -5.07
C ILE A 61 -4.47 -0.35 -5.64
N LEU A 62 -4.59 -1.65 -5.56
CA LEU A 62 -3.57 -2.54 -6.10
C LEU A 62 -3.49 -2.44 -7.61
N ARG A 63 -4.64 -2.25 -8.27
CA ARG A 63 -4.64 -2.12 -9.72
C ARG A 63 -3.85 -0.88 -10.13
N GLU A 64 -4.09 0.22 -9.46
CA GLU A 64 -3.37 1.44 -9.76
C GLU A 64 -1.88 1.25 -9.56
N LEU A 65 -1.49 0.62 -8.47
CA LEU A 65 -0.09 0.39 -8.19
C LEU A 65 0.54 -0.56 -9.20
N SER A 66 -0.20 -1.55 -9.65
CA SER A 66 0.35 -2.53 -10.59
C SER A 66 0.52 -1.94 -11.98
N GLN A 67 -0.14 -0.82 -12.27
CA GLN A 67 -0.02 -0.16 -13.56
C GLN A 67 0.97 0.99 -13.52
N ASN A 68 1.73 1.09 -12.44
CA ASN A 68 2.76 2.10 -12.33
C ASN A 68 3.72 1.97 -13.51
N GLN A 69 4.19 3.09 -14.01
CA GLN A 69 5.09 3.09 -15.16
C GLN A 69 6.51 2.68 -14.79
N ASP A 70 6.80 2.59 -13.51
CA ASP A 70 8.09 2.11 -13.06
C ASP A 70 8.25 0.66 -13.52
N ALA A 71 9.40 0.31 -14.04
CA ALA A 71 9.63 -1.04 -14.55
C ALA A 71 9.78 -2.06 -13.45
N ARG A 72 9.89 -1.62 -12.21
CA ARG A 72 10.09 -2.54 -11.10
C ARG A 72 8.77 -3.20 -10.70
N TRP A 73 8.86 -4.08 -9.72
CA TRP A 73 7.71 -4.89 -9.32
C TRP A 73 6.84 -4.19 -8.30
N LEU A 74 5.58 -4.54 -8.30
CA LEU A 74 4.72 -4.33 -7.14
C LEU A 74 4.79 -5.62 -6.33
N THR A 75 5.32 -5.54 -5.12
CA THR A 75 5.56 -6.73 -4.32
C THR A 75 4.58 -6.77 -3.17
N LEU A 76 3.93 -7.92 -3.00
CA LEU A 76 3.00 -8.13 -1.90
C LEU A 76 3.63 -9.13 -0.94
N VAL A 77 3.84 -8.72 0.31
CA VAL A 77 4.53 -9.53 1.29
C VAL A 77 3.51 -10.12 2.25
N ALA A 78 3.48 -11.43 2.31
CA ALA A 78 2.60 -12.17 3.21
C ALA A 78 1.16 -11.71 3.08
N PRO A 79 0.61 -11.70 1.87
CA PRO A 79 -0.77 -11.24 1.69
C PRO A 79 -1.75 -12.20 2.36
N PRO A 80 -2.95 -11.72 2.68
CA PRO A 80 -3.95 -12.60 3.25
C PRO A 80 -4.29 -13.75 2.31
N ALA A 81 -4.75 -14.83 2.87
CA ALA A 81 -5.04 -16.02 2.08
C ALA A 81 -6.09 -15.76 1.01
N SER A 82 -6.94 -14.77 1.23
CA SER A 82 -7.98 -14.45 0.25
C SER A 82 -7.42 -13.76 -0.99
N LEU A 83 -6.20 -13.23 -0.93
CA LEU A 83 -5.59 -12.63 -2.11
C LEU A 83 -4.86 -13.72 -2.89
N THR A 84 -5.60 -14.44 -3.67
CA THR A 84 -5.04 -15.53 -4.47
C THR A 84 -4.68 -15.00 -5.84
N GLN A 85 -3.98 -15.82 -6.61
CA GLN A 85 -3.69 -15.50 -7.99
C GLN A 85 -4.98 -15.30 -8.78
N SER A 86 -5.99 -16.13 -8.49
CA SER A 86 -7.28 -15.99 -9.14
C SER A 86 -7.91 -14.65 -8.82
N TRP A 87 -7.82 -14.24 -7.55
CA TRP A 87 -8.39 -12.95 -7.16
C TRP A 87 -7.70 -11.80 -7.90
N LEU A 88 -6.38 -11.87 -8.00
CA LEU A 88 -5.64 -10.82 -8.70
C LEU A 88 -6.06 -10.74 -10.15
N ARG A 89 -6.23 -11.88 -10.80
CA ARG A 89 -6.65 -11.89 -12.18
C ARG A 89 -8.05 -11.32 -12.35
N ASP A 90 -8.97 -11.75 -11.47
CA ASP A 90 -10.34 -11.31 -11.57
C ASP A 90 -10.47 -9.82 -11.26
N ALA A 91 -9.61 -9.30 -10.44
CA ALA A 91 -9.62 -7.87 -10.12
C ALA A 91 -8.98 -7.01 -11.20
N GLY A 92 -8.45 -7.63 -12.23
CA GLY A 92 -7.89 -6.88 -13.35
C GLY A 92 -6.49 -6.37 -13.10
N LEU A 93 -5.76 -7.01 -12.21
CA LEU A 93 -4.39 -6.59 -11.94
C LEU A 93 -3.44 -7.21 -12.94
N ASN A 94 -2.35 -6.50 -13.21
CA ASN A 94 -1.33 -6.96 -14.13
C ASN A 94 -0.39 -7.91 -13.38
N ARG A 95 -0.69 -9.19 -13.46
CA ARG A 95 0.05 -10.18 -12.68
C ARG A 95 1.50 -10.28 -13.09
N GLU A 96 1.82 -9.86 -14.30
CA GLU A 96 3.20 -9.91 -14.75
C GLU A 96 4.07 -8.87 -14.06
N ARG A 97 3.44 -7.94 -13.38
CA ARG A 97 4.17 -6.92 -12.65
C ARG A 97 4.03 -7.07 -11.16
N ILE A 98 3.44 -8.15 -10.69
CA ILE A 98 3.18 -8.36 -9.28
C ILE A 98 3.95 -9.57 -8.78
N LEU A 99 4.64 -9.39 -7.67
CA LEU A 99 5.40 -10.46 -7.06
C LEU A 99 4.78 -10.75 -5.69
N LEU A 100 4.45 -12.01 -5.45
CA LEU A 100 3.90 -12.43 -4.17
C LEU A 100 4.98 -13.15 -3.38
N LEU A 101 5.27 -12.67 -2.19
CA LEU A 101 6.31 -13.25 -1.37
C LEU A 101 5.72 -13.75 -0.05
N GLN A 102 6.15 -14.92 0.36
CA GLN A 102 5.77 -15.47 1.64
C GLN A 102 7.02 -15.65 2.49
N PRO A 103 6.93 -15.41 3.79
CA PRO A 103 8.11 -15.57 4.65
C PRO A 103 8.53 -17.04 4.71
N ARG A 104 9.82 -17.23 4.79
CA ARG A 104 10.35 -18.57 4.96
C ARG A 104 10.25 -18.96 6.43
N GLN A 105 10.49 -20.22 6.68
CA GLN A 105 10.49 -20.68 8.04
C GLN A 105 11.55 -19.91 8.82
N GLY A 106 11.17 -19.37 9.96
CA GLY A 106 12.09 -18.60 10.78
C GLY A 106 12.24 -17.16 10.36
N GLN A 107 11.54 -16.74 9.32
CA GLN A 107 11.60 -15.35 8.85
C GLN A 107 10.27 -14.67 9.12
N SER A 108 10.30 -13.47 9.68
CA SER A 108 9.06 -12.73 9.90
C SER A 108 8.66 -11.97 8.64
N ALA A 109 7.38 -11.60 8.58
CA ALA A 109 6.90 -10.79 7.46
C ALA A 109 7.59 -9.45 7.44
N LEU A 110 7.90 -8.90 8.60
CA LEU A 110 8.62 -7.63 8.67
C LEU A 110 10.00 -7.75 8.05
N GLU A 111 10.72 -8.81 8.38
CA GLU A 111 12.05 -9.00 7.82
C GLU A 111 11.99 -9.15 6.31
N LEU A 112 11.00 -9.88 5.84
CA LEU A 112 10.85 -10.07 4.41
C LEU A 112 10.52 -8.75 3.72
N ALA A 113 9.65 -7.93 4.31
CA ALA A 113 9.31 -6.64 3.75
C ALA A 113 10.52 -5.73 3.70
N GLU A 114 11.30 -5.71 4.79
CA GLU A 114 12.52 -4.92 4.79
C GLU A 114 13.47 -5.33 3.68
N GLU A 115 13.65 -6.62 3.53
CA GLU A 115 14.56 -7.13 2.53
C GLU A 115 14.09 -6.76 1.13
N ALA A 116 12.80 -6.93 0.88
CA ALA A 116 12.25 -6.59 -0.43
C ALA A 116 12.43 -5.10 -0.74
N LEU A 117 12.25 -4.24 0.28
CA LEU A 117 12.44 -2.82 0.07
C LEU A 117 13.88 -2.47 -0.23
N LYS A 118 14.81 -3.06 0.54
CA LYS A 118 16.21 -2.72 0.39
C LYS A 118 16.77 -3.16 -0.95
N LEU A 119 16.24 -4.22 -1.51
CA LEU A 119 16.76 -4.73 -2.78
C LEU A 119 16.57 -3.77 -3.93
N GLY A 120 15.60 -2.88 -3.83
CA GLY A 120 15.40 -1.90 -4.87
C GLY A 120 14.79 -2.42 -6.14
N ARG A 121 14.26 -3.63 -6.14
CA ARG A 121 13.64 -4.22 -7.32
C ARG A 121 12.14 -4.01 -7.32
N SER A 122 11.60 -3.44 -6.26
CA SER A 122 10.17 -3.15 -6.16
C SER A 122 9.99 -1.65 -6.10
N HIS A 123 9.03 -1.13 -6.85
CA HIS A 123 8.70 0.28 -6.69
C HIS A 123 7.82 0.47 -5.46
N THR A 124 7.07 -0.55 -5.09
CA THR A 124 6.20 -0.51 -3.92
C THR A 124 6.14 -1.89 -3.31
N VAL A 125 6.27 -1.94 -1.99
CA VAL A 125 6.11 -3.19 -1.24
C VAL A 125 4.91 -3.02 -0.34
N VAL A 126 3.90 -3.87 -0.53
CA VAL A 126 2.68 -3.83 0.26
C VAL A 126 2.76 -4.93 1.29
N SER A 127 2.46 -4.60 2.54
CA SER A 127 2.51 -5.56 3.63
C SER A 127 1.23 -5.48 4.44
N TRP A 128 0.99 -6.51 5.26
CA TRP A 128 -0.19 -6.57 6.12
C TRP A 128 0.23 -6.85 7.54
N LEU A 129 1.18 -6.07 8.02
CA LEU A 129 1.70 -6.25 9.38
C LEU A 129 0.72 -5.71 10.40
N HIS A 130 0.65 -6.39 11.53
CA HIS A 130 -0.25 -5.98 12.60
C HIS A 130 0.23 -6.60 13.89
N PRO A 131 0.45 -5.81 14.94
CA PRO A 131 0.35 -4.36 14.97
C PRO A 131 1.57 -3.71 14.35
N VAL A 132 1.45 -2.41 14.05
CA VAL A 132 2.57 -1.67 13.51
C VAL A 132 2.99 -0.64 14.55
N GLU A 133 4.17 -0.82 15.09
CA GLU A 133 4.69 0.09 16.10
C GLU A 133 5.59 1.12 15.44
N ASP A 134 5.94 2.14 16.19
CA ASP A 134 6.79 3.20 15.64
C ASP A 134 8.10 2.66 15.15
N SER A 135 8.69 1.71 15.87
CA SER A 135 9.95 1.13 15.43
C SER A 135 9.79 0.40 14.11
N THR A 136 8.65 -0.27 13.92
CA THR A 136 8.37 -0.95 12.67
C THR A 136 8.23 0.05 11.53
N ARG A 137 7.53 1.15 11.79
CA ARG A 137 7.37 2.19 10.77
C ARG A 137 8.72 2.76 10.36
N GLN A 138 9.58 3.00 11.33
CA GLN A 138 10.88 3.55 11.03
C GLN A 138 11.74 2.58 10.25
N ARG A 139 11.67 1.30 10.59
CA ARG A 139 12.44 0.29 9.88
C ARG A 139 12.00 0.19 8.42
N LEU A 140 10.70 0.21 8.19
CA LEU A 140 10.20 0.11 6.84
C LEU A 140 10.50 1.36 6.04
N ALA A 141 10.37 2.54 6.65
CA ALA A 141 10.70 3.77 5.96
C ALA A 141 12.17 3.83 5.59
N HIS A 142 13.03 3.39 6.51
CA HIS A 142 14.45 3.39 6.25
C HIS A 142 14.79 2.43 5.11
N ALA A 143 14.21 1.24 5.16
CA ALA A 143 14.46 0.25 4.11
C ALA A 143 13.96 0.75 2.76
N ALA A 144 12.80 1.42 2.75
CA ALA A 144 12.25 1.97 1.52
C ALA A 144 13.17 3.04 0.95
N ASN A 145 13.72 3.88 1.82
CA ASN A 145 14.66 4.88 1.34
C ASN A 145 15.90 4.25 0.72
N LEU A 146 16.41 3.20 1.35
CA LEU A 146 17.59 2.54 0.81
C LEU A 146 17.36 1.96 -0.56
N GLY A 147 16.16 1.47 -0.82
CA GLY A 147 15.84 0.86 -2.10
C GLY A 147 15.11 1.78 -3.05
N SER A 148 14.93 3.05 -2.68
CA SER A 148 14.17 4.01 -3.50
C SER A 148 12.78 3.45 -3.81
N ALA A 149 12.13 2.91 -2.81
CA ALA A 149 10.84 2.25 -2.96
C ALA A 149 9.84 2.88 -2.01
N GLN A 150 8.59 2.45 -2.14
CA GLN A 150 7.52 2.88 -1.26
C GLN A 150 7.06 1.69 -0.44
N SER A 151 6.74 1.93 0.83
CA SER A 151 6.22 0.89 1.70
C SER A 151 4.79 1.23 2.06
N LEU A 152 3.87 0.33 1.79
CA LEU A 152 2.46 0.51 2.13
C LEU A 152 2.02 -0.64 2.99
N ASN A 153 1.59 -0.34 4.22
CA ASN A 153 1.07 -1.37 5.11
C ASN A 153 -0.44 -1.26 5.20
N ILE A 154 -1.12 -2.37 5.03
CA ILE A 154 -2.56 -2.41 5.03
C ILE A 154 -3.03 -3.16 6.26
N SER A 155 -3.94 -2.56 7.01
CA SER A 155 -4.55 -3.19 8.16
C SER A 155 -5.98 -3.53 7.80
N LEU A 156 -6.35 -4.77 8.03
CA LEU A 156 -7.72 -5.22 7.83
C LEU A 156 -8.34 -5.41 9.18
N GLY A 157 -9.39 -4.66 9.45
CA GLY A 157 -9.93 -4.70 10.78
C GLY A 157 -11.37 -5.09 10.93
#